data_08f550e7bd47848722f22965193d12b1
#
_entry.id   08f550e7bd47848722f22965193d12b1
#
_cell.length_a   1.000
_cell.length_b   1.000
_cell.length_c   1.000
_cell.angle_alpha   90.00
_cell.angle_beta   90.00
_cell.angle_gamma   90.00
#
_symmetry.space_group_name_H-M   'P 1'
#
loop_
_entity.id
_entity.type
_entity.pdbx_description
1 polymer ?
#
loop_
_entity_poly.entity_id
_entity_poly.type
_entity_poly.pdbx_seq_one_letter_code
_entity_poly.pdbx_strand_id
1 'polypeptide(L)'
;YEIHIDSFARHGESLLFFFHYECFVGDQMVLRMDGGCAGFFSEEELDQGKGVIHTEKELQARQQIQPTNFSPLLYCNQTTFERVDLLHLVHGNPAKCFGEHYQQSHKNSSLRMAPEQLLMNDRILNVNTTGGAWGLGTVESEKKLRPDDWYFNCHFFKDPVMAGSLIAEGCVQLLQFYMLYLGLQTLTENASFEPILNLPQIVRCRGQVIPSDSLMTYRLEVKDIRVDPKPYMIANIDVLVDDRIVVDFRDVGVRLVKKSDKEIHQQIPLQVATNLKPAFDEVAVQNFADGSVAKCFGEKYAPFDARPFTQRNPCLDLKLLTRVLEVSGAPGKF
;
A
#
# COMPACT_ATOMS: atom_id res chain seq x y z
N TYR A 1 3.90 5.96 -16.82
CA TYR A 1 4.84 5.06 -16.13
C TYR A 1 6.00 4.77 -17.06
N GLU A 2 7.23 4.90 -16.55
CA GLU A 2 8.45 4.44 -17.19
C GLU A 2 9.07 3.38 -16.31
N ILE A 3 9.25 2.16 -16.84
CA ILE A 3 9.79 1.01 -16.11
C ILE A 3 11.09 0.59 -16.78
N HIS A 4 12.15 0.51 -16.00
CA HIS A 4 13.49 0.13 -16.46
C HIS A 4 13.90 -1.18 -15.79
N ILE A 5 14.23 -2.19 -16.60
CA ILE A 5 14.80 -3.44 -16.11
C ILE A 5 16.31 -3.27 -16.04
N ASP A 6 16.85 -3.33 -14.83
CA ASP A 6 18.27 -3.09 -14.56
C ASP A 6 19.11 -4.35 -14.79
N SER A 7 18.62 -5.49 -14.33
CA SER A 7 19.32 -6.77 -14.47
C SER A 7 18.41 -7.97 -14.21
N PHE A 8 18.92 -9.15 -14.55
CA PHE A 8 18.31 -10.45 -14.25
C PHE A 8 19.28 -11.30 -13.45
N ALA A 9 18.75 -12.14 -12.58
CA ALA A 9 19.50 -13.16 -11.87
C ALA A 9 18.72 -14.45 -11.82
N ARG A 10 19.43 -15.58 -11.87
CA ARG A 10 18.85 -16.91 -11.67
C ARG A 10 19.40 -17.50 -10.38
N HIS A 11 18.50 -17.97 -9.51
CA HIS A 11 18.85 -18.68 -8.30
C HIS A 11 18.04 -19.99 -8.25
N GLY A 12 18.71 -21.12 -8.51
CA GLY A 12 18.01 -22.39 -8.71
C GLY A 12 17.08 -22.34 -9.92
N GLU A 13 15.80 -22.60 -9.71
CA GLU A 13 14.74 -22.48 -10.72
C GLU A 13 14.11 -21.09 -10.76
N SER A 14 14.29 -20.30 -9.71
CA SER A 14 13.74 -18.95 -9.62
C SER A 14 14.46 -17.99 -10.59
N LEU A 15 13.68 -17.21 -11.31
CA LEU A 15 14.16 -16.12 -12.14
C LEU A 15 13.81 -14.79 -11.47
N LEU A 16 14.84 -14.03 -11.09
CA LEU A 16 14.70 -12.71 -10.49
C LEU A 16 14.98 -11.63 -11.53
N PHE A 17 14.28 -10.50 -11.43
CA PHE A 17 14.60 -9.30 -12.17
C PHE A 17 14.62 -8.10 -11.25
N PHE A 18 15.57 -7.22 -11.50
CA PHE A 18 15.76 -5.98 -10.76
C PHE A 18 15.33 -4.81 -11.64
N PHE A 19 14.69 -3.83 -11.04
CA PHE A 19 14.09 -2.75 -11.81
C PHE A 19 13.91 -1.49 -10.96
N HIS A 20 13.74 -0.39 -11.63
CA HIS A 20 13.22 0.84 -11.07
C HIS A 20 12.10 1.37 -11.96
N TYR A 21 11.26 2.24 -11.41
CA TYR A 21 10.24 2.90 -12.20
C TYR A 21 9.94 4.31 -11.72
N GLU A 22 9.43 5.11 -12.63
CA GLU A 22 8.98 6.47 -12.40
C GLU A 22 7.54 6.64 -12.91
N CYS A 23 6.75 7.39 -12.15
CA CYS A 23 5.37 7.74 -12.52
C CYS A 23 5.25 9.24 -12.68
N PHE A 24 4.60 9.65 -13.75
CA PHE A 24 4.41 11.06 -14.08
C PHE A 24 2.93 11.40 -14.24
N VAL A 25 2.58 12.63 -13.88
CA VAL A 25 1.32 13.29 -14.24
C VAL A 25 1.70 14.55 -15.04
N GLY A 26 1.45 14.52 -16.35
CA GLY A 26 2.09 15.46 -17.26
C GLY A 26 3.62 15.30 -17.21
N ASP A 27 4.34 16.39 -17.03
CA ASP A 27 5.80 16.39 -16.91
C ASP A 27 6.28 16.30 -15.43
N GLN A 28 5.35 16.20 -14.48
CA GLN A 28 5.68 16.12 -13.06
C GLN A 28 5.83 14.68 -12.61
N MET A 29 7.01 14.30 -12.11
CA MET A 29 7.23 13.02 -11.46
C MET A 29 6.51 13.03 -10.09
N VAL A 30 5.62 12.06 -9.88
CA VAL A 30 4.80 11.93 -8.67
C VAL A 30 5.21 10.75 -7.80
N LEU A 31 5.90 9.77 -8.38
CA LEU A 31 6.37 8.59 -7.65
C LEU A 31 7.61 8.04 -8.34
N ARG A 32 8.60 7.66 -7.55
CA ARG A 32 9.76 6.90 -7.98
C ARG A 32 9.97 5.70 -7.07
N MET A 33 10.31 4.57 -7.66
CA MET A 33 10.76 3.38 -6.93
C MET A 33 12.11 2.94 -7.44
N ASP A 34 13.06 2.77 -6.54
CA ASP A 34 14.40 2.27 -6.83
C ASP A 34 14.62 0.92 -6.13
N GLY A 35 15.51 0.10 -6.68
CA GLY A 35 15.91 -1.17 -6.10
C GLY A 35 14.77 -2.20 -6.04
N GLY A 36 13.83 -2.14 -6.97
CA GLY A 36 12.78 -3.14 -7.13
C GLY A 36 13.40 -4.50 -7.44
N CYS A 37 12.89 -5.55 -6.80
CA CYS A 37 13.22 -6.92 -7.09
C CYS A 37 11.95 -7.75 -7.10
N ALA A 38 11.70 -8.44 -8.18
CA ALA A 38 10.60 -9.38 -8.30
C ALA A 38 11.10 -10.65 -8.97
N GLY A 39 10.31 -11.72 -8.89
CA GLY A 39 10.72 -13.00 -9.46
C GLY A 39 9.56 -13.95 -9.66
N PHE A 40 9.87 -15.03 -10.35
CA PHE A 40 8.99 -16.18 -10.55
C PHE A 40 9.47 -17.30 -9.64
N PHE A 41 8.59 -17.77 -8.77
CA PHE A 41 8.86 -18.77 -7.76
C PHE A 41 7.95 -19.99 -7.99
N SER A 42 8.41 -21.17 -7.63
CA SER A 42 7.56 -22.35 -7.55
C SER A 42 6.66 -22.30 -6.31
N GLU A 43 5.57 -23.07 -6.30
CA GLU A 43 4.70 -23.21 -5.13
C GLU A 43 5.51 -23.68 -3.90
N GLU A 44 6.43 -24.64 -4.10
CA GLU A 44 7.27 -25.17 -3.03
C GLU A 44 8.18 -24.09 -2.41
N GLU A 45 8.76 -23.20 -3.22
CA GLU A 45 9.58 -22.08 -2.73
C GLU A 45 8.74 -21.05 -1.94
N LEU A 46 7.49 -20.82 -2.35
CA LEU A 46 6.57 -19.93 -1.65
C LEU A 46 6.13 -20.52 -0.31
N ASP A 47 5.82 -21.82 -0.28
CA ASP A 47 5.42 -22.53 0.94
C ASP A 47 6.55 -22.61 1.98
N GLN A 48 7.79 -22.79 1.52
CA GLN A 48 8.99 -22.80 2.38
C GLN A 48 9.43 -21.39 2.80
N GLY A 49 8.79 -20.35 2.28
CA GLY A 49 9.10 -18.95 2.57
C GLY A 49 8.96 -18.63 4.07
N LYS A 50 10.03 -18.12 4.67
CA LYS A 50 10.08 -17.77 6.11
C LYS A 50 9.51 -16.37 6.42
N GLY A 51 9.04 -15.65 5.41
CA GLY A 51 8.62 -14.26 5.56
C GLY A 51 9.80 -13.29 5.75
N VAL A 52 9.51 -12.12 6.27
CA VAL A 52 10.52 -11.12 6.59
C VAL A 52 11.20 -11.47 7.92
N ILE A 53 12.52 -11.63 7.88
CA ILE A 53 13.34 -11.86 9.07
C ILE A 53 14.17 -10.60 9.31
N HIS A 54 14.03 -10.01 10.50
CA HIS A 54 14.86 -8.89 10.92
C HIS A 54 16.26 -9.36 11.24
N THR A 55 17.24 -8.66 10.73
CA THR A 55 18.66 -8.94 10.98
C THR A 55 19.04 -8.61 12.43
N GLU A 56 20.10 -9.24 12.95
CA GLU A 56 20.64 -8.90 14.27
C GLU A 56 21.00 -7.43 14.38
N LYS A 57 21.51 -6.82 13.31
CA LYS A 57 21.84 -5.40 13.25
C LYS A 57 20.58 -4.52 13.43
N GLU A 58 19.46 -4.88 12.77
CA GLU A 58 18.18 -4.16 12.92
C GLU A 58 17.65 -4.29 14.36
N LEU A 59 17.73 -5.49 14.94
CA LEU A 59 17.30 -5.75 16.32
C LEU A 59 18.17 -4.99 17.34
N GLN A 60 19.49 -4.97 17.16
CA GLN A 60 20.41 -4.20 18.01
C GLN A 60 20.16 -2.69 17.89
N ALA A 61 20.00 -2.17 16.68
CA ALA A 61 19.67 -0.78 16.46
C ALA A 61 18.36 -0.38 17.16
N ARG A 62 17.35 -1.27 17.11
CA ARG A 62 16.09 -1.07 17.82
C ARG A 62 16.25 -0.97 19.34
N GLN A 63 17.13 -1.79 19.94
CA GLN A 63 17.40 -1.77 21.40
C GLN A 63 18.11 -0.48 21.85
N GLN A 64 18.77 0.24 20.94
CA GLN A 64 19.47 1.49 21.25
C GLN A 64 18.58 2.74 21.16
N ILE A 65 17.33 2.57 20.70
CA ILE A 65 16.38 3.69 20.58
C ILE A 65 16.06 4.21 21.98
N GLN A 66 16.13 5.53 22.13
CA GLN A 66 15.68 6.19 23.34
C GLN A 66 14.21 6.55 23.19
N PRO A 67 13.33 5.99 24.02
CA PRO A 67 11.90 6.31 23.95
C PRO A 67 11.66 7.80 24.21
N THR A 68 10.72 8.35 23.48
CA THR A 68 10.17 9.68 23.71
C THR A 68 8.70 9.54 24.14
N ASN A 69 8.10 10.62 24.60
CA ASN A 69 6.69 10.60 25.00
C ASN A 69 5.90 11.60 24.16
N PHE A 70 4.70 11.19 23.79
CA PHE A 70 3.71 12.05 23.18
C PHE A 70 2.40 11.92 23.99
N SER A 71 1.89 13.05 24.50
CA SER A 71 0.59 13.06 25.17
C SER A 71 -0.50 13.25 24.14
N PRO A 72 -1.50 12.37 24.04
CA PRO A 72 -2.65 12.58 23.18
C PRO A 72 -3.30 13.94 23.40
N LEU A 73 -3.71 14.59 22.33
CA LEU A 73 -4.40 15.89 22.37
C LEU A 73 -5.89 15.73 22.74
N LEU A 74 -6.44 14.56 22.44
CA LEU A 74 -7.74 14.10 22.91
C LEU A 74 -7.58 12.74 23.56
N TYR A 75 -8.44 12.42 24.52
CA TYR A 75 -8.36 11.18 25.25
C TYR A 75 -9.55 10.26 24.96
N CYS A 76 -9.25 9.03 24.55
CA CYS A 76 -10.22 7.96 24.38
C CYS A 76 -9.90 6.80 25.33
N ASN A 77 -10.90 6.33 26.08
CA ASN A 77 -10.74 5.20 27.01
C ASN A 77 -10.74 3.85 26.30
N GLN A 78 -11.25 3.81 25.06
CA GLN A 78 -11.39 2.59 24.28
C GLN A 78 -10.08 2.32 23.55
N THR A 79 -9.61 1.07 23.61
CA THR A 79 -8.38 0.62 22.94
C THR A 79 -8.65 -0.40 21.84
N THR A 80 -9.91 -0.87 21.74
CA THR A 80 -10.36 -1.83 20.71
C THR A 80 -11.56 -1.24 19.97
N PHE A 81 -11.63 -1.47 18.65
CA PHE A 81 -12.69 -0.91 17.81
C PHE A 81 -13.14 -1.96 16.79
N GLU A 82 -14.45 -2.13 16.70
CA GLU A 82 -15.07 -3.02 15.74
C GLU A 82 -15.27 -2.31 14.38
N ARG A 83 -15.62 -3.07 13.34
CA ARG A 83 -15.85 -2.51 12.02
C ARG A 83 -16.87 -1.36 12.00
N VAL A 84 -17.92 -1.45 12.82
CA VAL A 84 -18.93 -0.39 12.92
C VAL A 84 -18.35 0.93 13.40
N ASP A 85 -17.38 0.88 14.31
CA ASP A 85 -16.69 2.08 14.81
C ASP A 85 -15.84 2.71 13.71
N LEU A 86 -15.11 1.88 12.91
CA LEU A 86 -14.31 2.35 11.78
C LEU A 86 -15.18 2.97 10.68
N LEU A 87 -16.39 2.43 10.44
CA LEU A 87 -17.33 3.02 9.49
C LEU A 87 -17.77 4.43 9.90
N HIS A 88 -17.79 4.77 11.19
CA HIS A 88 -18.00 6.15 11.60
C HIS A 88 -16.89 7.09 11.13
N LEU A 89 -15.63 6.61 11.07
CA LEU A 89 -14.52 7.39 10.50
C LEU A 89 -14.59 7.51 8.98
N VAL A 90 -15.06 6.46 8.28
CA VAL A 90 -15.37 6.52 6.84
C VAL A 90 -16.38 7.62 6.55
N HIS A 91 -17.38 7.78 7.41
CA HIS A 91 -18.41 8.82 7.28
C HIS A 91 -18.01 10.18 7.89
N GLY A 92 -16.80 10.32 8.41
CA GLY A 92 -16.31 11.58 8.97
C GLY A 92 -16.90 11.93 10.34
N ASN A 93 -17.30 10.94 11.12
CA ASN A 93 -17.90 11.07 12.44
C ASN A 93 -16.98 10.55 13.58
N PRO A 94 -15.82 11.17 13.85
CA PRO A 94 -14.89 10.67 14.85
C PRO A 94 -15.50 10.66 16.27
N ALA A 95 -16.46 11.54 16.58
CA ALA A 95 -17.15 11.52 17.86
C ALA A 95 -17.94 10.23 18.12
N LYS A 96 -18.51 9.62 17.08
CA LYS A 96 -19.20 8.34 17.21
C LYS A 96 -18.24 7.16 17.39
N CYS A 97 -17.00 7.30 16.93
CA CYS A 97 -15.96 6.30 17.08
C CYS A 97 -15.23 6.42 18.43
N PHE A 98 -14.82 7.61 18.81
CA PHE A 98 -13.90 7.86 19.94
C PHE A 98 -14.54 8.51 21.16
N GLY A 99 -15.78 9.01 21.03
CA GLY A 99 -16.51 9.73 22.08
C GLY A 99 -16.70 11.23 21.78
N GLU A 100 -17.56 11.88 22.57
CA GLU A 100 -18.06 13.23 22.30
C GLU A 100 -16.95 14.30 22.22
N HIS A 101 -15.84 14.11 22.94
CA HIS A 101 -14.70 15.04 22.90
C HIS A 101 -14.06 15.16 21.51
N TYR A 102 -14.32 14.21 20.62
CA TYR A 102 -13.84 14.22 19.23
C TYR A 102 -14.78 14.95 18.26
N GLN A 103 -15.81 15.62 18.78
CA GLN A 103 -16.73 16.40 17.95
C GLN A 103 -15.99 17.57 17.26
N GLN A 104 -16.01 17.60 15.93
CA GLN A 104 -15.24 18.56 15.14
C GLN A 104 -16.07 19.69 14.50
N SER A 105 -17.34 19.77 14.78
CA SER A 105 -18.22 20.83 14.25
C SER A 105 -17.99 21.15 12.76
N HIS A 106 -17.83 20.11 11.92
CA HIS A 106 -17.54 20.20 10.47
C HIS A 106 -16.20 20.84 10.07
N LYS A 107 -15.29 21.12 11.00
CA LYS A 107 -14.00 21.76 10.72
C LYS A 107 -13.13 20.96 9.74
N ASN A 108 -13.18 19.64 9.78
CA ASN A 108 -12.33 18.74 8.99
C ASN A 108 -13.14 17.66 8.25
N SER A 109 -14.15 18.06 7.50
CA SER A 109 -15.03 17.13 6.78
C SER A 109 -14.31 16.21 5.79
N SER A 110 -13.07 16.54 5.41
CA SER A 110 -12.24 15.75 4.49
C SER A 110 -11.31 14.76 5.20
N LEU A 111 -11.17 14.83 6.52
CA LEU A 111 -10.43 13.83 7.30
C LEU A 111 -11.32 12.63 7.55
N ARG A 112 -11.35 11.75 6.58
CA ARG A 112 -12.12 10.51 6.57
C ARG A 112 -11.20 9.36 6.22
N MET A 113 -11.53 8.18 6.69
CA MET A 113 -10.92 6.95 6.18
C MET A 113 -11.43 6.64 4.77
N ALA A 114 -10.76 5.73 4.10
CA ALA A 114 -11.14 5.27 2.77
C ALA A 114 -12.59 4.75 2.74
N PRO A 115 -13.28 4.82 1.59
CA PRO A 115 -14.61 4.23 1.44
C PRO A 115 -14.64 2.75 1.83
N GLU A 116 -15.80 2.27 2.26
CA GLU A 116 -15.96 0.91 2.78
C GLU A 116 -15.40 -0.19 1.87
N GLN A 117 -15.52 -0.03 0.56
CA GLN A 117 -14.98 -0.96 -0.43
C GLN A 117 -13.45 -1.08 -0.36
N LEU A 118 -12.76 0.01 -0.02
CA LEU A 118 -11.31 0.08 0.13
C LEU A 118 -10.84 -0.03 1.58
N LEU A 119 -11.76 -0.28 2.53
CA LEU A 119 -11.38 -0.39 3.93
C LEU A 119 -10.61 -1.69 4.17
N MET A 120 -9.30 -1.56 4.45
CA MET A 120 -8.37 -2.67 4.61
C MET A 120 -8.10 -3.02 6.08
N ASN A 121 -8.83 -2.43 7.02
CA ASN A 121 -8.82 -2.75 8.43
C ASN A 121 -10.26 -3.04 8.87
N ASP A 122 -10.54 -4.23 9.39
CA ASP A 122 -11.89 -4.60 9.84
C ASP A 122 -12.09 -4.37 11.32
N ARG A 123 -11.00 -4.46 12.11
CA ARG A 123 -11.05 -4.28 13.57
C ARG A 123 -9.71 -3.79 14.10
N ILE A 124 -9.73 -2.90 15.08
CA ILE A 124 -8.55 -2.54 15.87
C ILE A 124 -8.53 -3.43 17.10
N LEU A 125 -7.48 -4.21 17.24
CA LEU A 125 -7.31 -5.18 18.33
C LEU A 125 -6.76 -4.53 19.58
N ASN A 126 -5.88 -3.55 19.41
CA ASN A 126 -5.27 -2.84 20.54
C ASN A 126 -4.68 -1.51 20.11
N VAL A 127 -4.80 -0.51 20.98
CA VAL A 127 -4.08 0.77 20.91
C VAL A 127 -3.31 0.97 22.21
N ASN A 128 -2.00 1.14 22.11
CA ASN A 128 -1.14 1.48 23.25
C ASN A 128 -0.37 2.76 22.94
N THR A 129 -0.73 3.86 23.57
CA THR A 129 -0.19 5.20 23.26
C THR A 129 1.25 5.44 23.75
N THR A 130 1.80 4.53 24.55
CA THR A 130 3.17 4.60 25.08
C THR A 130 4.01 3.40 24.64
N GLY A 131 3.46 2.51 23.79
CA GLY A 131 4.12 1.31 23.33
C GLY A 131 5.20 1.57 22.29
N GLY A 132 5.92 0.51 21.97
CA GLY A 132 6.95 0.51 20.93
C GLY A 132 8.32 1.02 21.41
N ALA A 133 9.34 0.81 20.59
CA ALA A 133 10.73 1.19 20.91
C ALA A 133 10.90 2.72 21.04
N TRP A 134 10.11 3.48 20.28
CA TRP A 134 10.13 4.96 20.35
C TRP A 134 9.23 5.53 21.45
N GLY A 135 8.39 4.71 22.12
CA GLY A 135 7.48 5.19 23.16
C GLY A 135 6.34 6.08 22.64
N LEU A 136 6.11 6.09 21.33
CA LEU A 136 5.12 6.96 20.66
C LEU A 136 3.82 6.24 20.31
N GLY A 137 3.77 4.94 20.62
CA GLY A 137 2.58 4.11 20.52
C GLY A 137 2.66 3.02 19.47
N THR A 138 1.81 2.03 19.71
CA THR A 138 1.57 0.90 18.80
C THR A 138 0.09 0.71 18.58
N VAL A 139 -0.27 0.23 17.39
CA VAL A 139 -1.63 -0.16 17.04
C VAL A 139 -1.60 -1.50 16.35
N GLU A 140 -2.46 -2.40 16.77
CA GLU A 140 -2.67 -3.69 16.10
C GLU A 140 -4.07 -3.77 15.53
N SER A 141 -4.19 -4.19 14.27
CA SER A 141 -5.47 -4.34 13.59
C SER A 141 -5.51 -5.63 12.79
N GLU A 142 -6.70 -6.06 12.44
CA GLU A 142 -6.90 -7.21 11.58
C GLU A 142 -7.81 -6.89 10.40
N LYS A 143 -7.60 -7.65 9.31
CA LYS A 143 -8.50 -7.76 8.18
C LYS A 143 -8.87 -9.23 7.98
N LYS A 144 -10.16 -9.51 7.99
CA LYS A 144 -10.68 -10.82 7.58
C LYS A 144 -10.63 -10.93 6.07
N LEU A 145 -10.05 -12.01 5.60
CA LEU A 145 -9.94 -12.34 4.18
C LEU A 145 -11.04 -13.32 3.80
N ARG A 146 -11.64 -13.11 2.63
CA ARG A 146 -12.65 -14.00 2.07
C ARG A 146 -12.23 -14.38 0.66
N PRO A 147 -12.42 -15.63 0.24
CA PRO A 147 -12.04 -16.06 -1.12
C PRO A 147 -12.74 -15.26 -2.24
N ASP A 148 -13.90 -14.65 -1.93
CA ASP A 148 -14.69 -13.84 -2.85
C ASP A 148 -14.45 -12.32 -2.71
N ASP A 149 -13.48 -11.89 -1.93
CA ASP A 149 -13.10 -10.48 -1.87
C ASP A 149 -12.72 -9.98 -3.28
N TRP A 150 -13.25 -8.82 -3.64
CA TRP A 150 -13.23 -8.28 -5.00
C TRP A 150 -11.83 -8.22 -5.64
N TYR A 151 -10.80 -7.96 -4.85
CA TYR A 151 -9.43 -7.80 -5.33
C TYR A 151 -8.79 -9.11 -5.79
N PHE A 152 -9.21 -10.27 -5.29
CA PHE A 152 -8.73 -11.56 -5.77
C PHE A 152 -9.18 -11.88 -7.20
N ASN A 153 -10.32 -11.33 -7.64
CA ASN A 153 -10.74 -11.44 -9.03
C ASN A 153 -9.98 -10.53 -9.98
N CYS A 154 -9.29 -9.51 -9.44
CA CYS A 154 -8.59 -8.49 -10.20
C CYS A 154 -7.09 -8.76 -10.35
N HIS A 155 -6.47 -9.42 -9.37
CA HIS A 155 -5.02 -9.50 -9.23
C HIS A 155 -4.59 -10.91 -8.76
N PHE A 156 -4.34 -11.86 -9.68
CA PHE A 156 -4.42 -11.82 -11.15
C PHE A 156 -5.46 -12.84 -11.70
N PHE A 157 -5.75 -12.77 -12.98
CA PHE A 157 -6.62 -13.76 -13.63
C PHE A 157 -6.01 -15.17 -13.54
N LYS A 158 -6.72 -16.11 -12.88
CA LYS A 158 -6.29 -17.49 -12.57
C LYS A 158 -5.08 -17.61 -11.63
N ASP A 159 -4.64 -16.53 -11.00
CA ASP A 159 -3.56 -16.54 -10.02
C ASP A 159 -3.86 -15.46 -8.95
N PRO A 160 -4.88 -15.69 -8.10
CA PRO A 160 -5.37 -14.69 -7.17
C PRO A 160 -4.40 -14.48 -6.01
N VAL A 161 -3.92 -13.26 -5.88
CA VAL A 161 -3.10 -12.78 -4.77
C VAL A 161 -3.46 -11.33 -4.45
N MET A 162 -3.54 -10.96 -3.19
CA MET A 162 -3.83 -9.58 -2.81
C MET A 162 -2.73 -8.63 -3.29
N ALA A 163 -3.11 -7.55 -3.96
CA ALA A 163 -2.15 -6.56 -4.44
C ALA A 163 -1.40 -5.89 -3.29
N GLY A 164 -0.07 -5.80 -3.40
CA GLY A 164 0.77 -5.13 -2.39
C GLY A 164 0.37 -3.68 -2.14
N SER A 165 -0.19 -2.99 -3.15
CA SER A 165 -0.74 -1.63 -3.01
C SER A 165 -1.94 -1.56 -2.08
N LEU A 166 -2.80 -2.59 -2.02
CA LEU A 166 -3.92 -2.66 -1.08
C LEU A 166 -3.44 -2.97 0.34
N ILE A 167 -2.39 -3.77 0.48
CA ILE A 167 -1.73 -3.99 1.78
C ILE A 167 -1.13 -2.66 2.28
N ALA A 168 -0.46 -1.91 1.42
CA ALA A 168 0.07 -0.58 1.74
C ALA A 168 -1.05 0.41 2.12
N GLU A 169 -2.18 0.39 1.42
CA GLU A 169 -3.36 1.20 1.76
C GLU A 169 -3.84 0.89 3.19
N GLY A 170 -3.90 -0.39 3.58
CA GLY A 170 -4.24 -0.79 4.95
C GLY A 170 -3.28 -0.23 6.00
N CYS A 171 -1.97 -0.18 5.69
CA CYS A 171 -0.97 0.45 6.54
C CYS A 171 -1.22 1.96 6.72
N VAL A 172 -1.50 2.66 5.62
CA VAL A 172 -1.81 4.10 5.65
C VAL A 172 -3.09 4.37 6.43
N GLN A 173 -4.13 3.58 6.23
CA GLN A 173 -5.40 3.70 6.96
C GLN A 173 -5.20 3.52 8.47
N LEU A 174 -4.38 2.56 8.89
CA LEU A 174 -4.09 2.33 10.30
C LEU A 174 -3.34 3.53 10.92
N LEU A 175 -2.43 4.13 10.16
CA LEU A 175 -1.74 5.35 10.57
C LEU A 175 -2.70 6.55 10.67
N GLN A 176 -3.61 6.72 9.71
CA GLN A 176 -4.67 7.74 9.73
C GLN A 176 -5.60 7.56 10.93
N PHE A 177 -6.01 6.32 11.23
CA PHE A 177 -6.80 5.99 12.41
C PHE A 177 -6.08 6.47 13.68
N TYR A 178 -4.79 6.16 13.83
CA TYR A 178 -4.05 6.52 15.02
C TYR A 178 -3.83 8.04 15.16
N MET A 179 -3.63 8.76 14.05
CA MET A 179 -3.60 10.23 14.04
C MET A 179 -4.90 10.82 14.56
N LEU A 180 -6.04 10.29 14.14
CA LEU A 180 -7.36 10.71 14.63
C LEU A 180 -7.56 10.35 16.09
N TYR A 181 -7.14 9.14 16.51
CA TYR A 181 -7.22 8.67 17.89
C TYR A 181 -6.44 9.58 18.85
N LEU A 182 -5.25 10.06 18.45
CA LEU A 182 -4.45 10.99 19.25
C LEU A 182 -4.99 12.44 19.23
N GLY A 183 -5.97 12.74 18.41
CA GLY A 183 -6.57 14.07 18.31
C GLY A 183 -5.81 15.05 17.42
N LEU A 184 -4.91 14.62 16.52
CA LEU A 184 -4.12 15.53 15.67
C LEU A 184 -4.98 16.38 14.74
N GLN A 185 -6.18 15.97 14.42
CA GLN A 185 -7.15 16.75 13.66
C GLN A 185 -7.56 18.07 14.36
N THR A 186 -7.36 18.20 15.68
CA THR A 186 -7.67 19.43 16.40
C THR A 186 -6.72 20.58 16.06
N LEU A 187 -5.55 20.26 15.51
CA LEU A 187 -4.52 21.22 15.10
C LEU A 187 -4.79 21.86 13.74
N THR A 188 -5.80 21.39 13.02
CA THR A 188 -6.07 21.83 11.65
C THR A 188 -7.54 22.15 11.42
N GLU A 189 -7.80 22.92 10.36
CA GLU A 189 -9.13 23.16 9.83
C GLU A 189 -9.12 22.92 8.33
N ASN A 190 -10.18 22.28 7.82
CA ASN A 190 -10.35 21.98 6.40
C ASN A 190 -9.14 21.23 5.79
N ALA A 191 -8.58 20.29 6.54
CA ALA A 191 -7.43 19.51 6.15
C ALA A 191 -7.81 18.18 5.47
N SER A 192 -6.84 17.58 4.80
CA SER A 192 -6.87 16.20 4.29
C SER A 192 -5.62 15.45 4.69
N PHE A 193 -5.70 14.11 4.69
CA PHE A 193 -4.52 13.26 4.77
C PHE A 193 -3.76 13.30 3.45
N GLU A 194 -2.45 13.41 3.53
CA GLU A 194 -1.55 13.33 2.39
C GLU A 194 -0.27 12.57 2.75
N PRO A 195 0.41 11.96 1.78
CA PRO A 195 1.73 11.40 2.02
C PRO A 195 2.73 12.52 2.36
N ILE A 196 3.77 12.17 3.11
CA ILE A 196 4.92 13.07 3.31
C ILE A 196 5.76 13.02 2.05
N LEU A 197 5.91 14.16 1.37
CA LEU A 197 6.67 14.25 0.13
C LEU A 197 8.15 14.02 0.38
N ASN A 198 8.81 13.33 -0.55
CA ASN A 198 10.25 13.01 -0.50
C ASN A 198 10.69 12.22 0.76
N LEU A 199 9.76 11.55 1.42
CA LEU A 199 10.09 10.58 2.46
C LEU A 199 10.32 9.21 1.79
N PRO A 200 11.56 8.67 1.79
CA PRO A 200 11.80 7.33 1.27
C PRO A 200 11.14 6.29 2.17
N GLN A 201 10.48 5.34 1.55
CA GLN A 201 9.90 4.19 2.24
C GLN A 201 10.60 2.91 1.77
N ILE A 202 10.82 1.98 2.68
CA ILE A 202 11.35 0.66 2.34
C ILE A 202 10.24 -0.36 2.50
N VAL A 203 10.06 -1.17 1.47
CA VAL A 203 9.05 -2.26 1.46
C VAL A 203 9.76 -3.58 1.16
N ARG A 204 9.55 -4.58 2.02
CA ARG A 204 10.04 -5.94 1.81
C ARG A 204 8.86 -6.89 1.76
N CYS A 205 8.58 -7.45 0.59
CA CYS A 205 7.59 -8.52 0.42
C CYS A 205 8.30 -9.87 0.43
N ARG A 206 7.89 -10.76 1.32
CA ARG A 206 8.47 -12.10 1.49
C ARG A 206 7.43 -13.18 1.71
N GLY A 207 6.23 -12.92 1.26
CA GLY A 207 5.11 -13.83 1.26
C GLY A 207 3.95 -13.27 0.45
N GLN A 208 2.94 -14.08 0.24
CA GLN A 208 1.70 -13.73 -0.46
C GLN A 208 0.54 -13.69 0.52
N VAL A 209 -0.54 -13.03 0.13
CA VAL A 209 -1.85 -13.09 0.75
C VAL A 209 -2.81 -13.62 -0.29
N ILE A 210 -3.32 -14.83 -0.09
CA ILE A 210 -4.07 -15.61 -1.07
C ILE A 210 -5.49 -15.93 -0.56
N PRO A 211 -6.42 -16.38 -1.42
CA PRO A 211 -7.80 -16.65 -1.03
C PRO A 211 -8.00 -17.72 0.05
N SER A 212 -7.02 -18.58 0.26
CA SER A 212 -7.05 -19.60 1.33
C SER A 212 -6.70 -19.06 2.70
N ASP A 213 -6.07 -17.87 2.77
CA ASP A 213 -5.79 -17.21 4.03
C ASP A 213 -7.07 -16.64 4.63
N SER A 214 -7.20 -16.67 5.95
CA SER A 214 -8.42 -16.21 6.62
C SER A 214 -8.27 -14.88 7.33
N LEU A 215 -7.04 -14.55 7.73
CA LEU A 215 -6.76 -13.39 8.55
C LEU A 215 -5.41 -12.76 8.20
N MET A 216 -5.41 -11.45 8.06
CA MET A 216 -4.21 -10.64 7.95
C MET A 216 -4.16 -9.64 9.11
N THR A 217 -3.01 -9.53 9.77
CA THR A 217 -2.79 -8.64 10.91
C THR A 217 -1.80 -7.55 10.54
N TYR A 218 -2.10 -6.32 10.91
CA TYR A 218 -1.19 -5.18 10.81
C TYR A 218 -0.69 -4.81 12.21
N ARG A 219 0.62 -4.69 12.38
CA ARG A 219 1.28 -4.23 13.61
C ARG A 219 2.04 -2.95 13.32
N LEU A 220 1.44 -1.84 13.72
CA LEU A 220 1.99 -0.50 13.54
C LEU A 220 2.76 -0.07 14.78
N GLU A 221 3.93 0.50 14.57
CA GLU A 221 4.76 1.12 15.60
C GLU A 221 5.17 2.52 15.15
N VAL A 222 4.79 3.52 15.92
CA VAL A 222 5.07 4.91 15.59
C VAL A 222 6.52 5.25 15.90
N LYS A 223 7.16 5.91 14.93
CA LYS A 223 8.58 6.29 14.96
C LYS A 223 8.79 7.79 15.18
N ASP A 224 7.90 8.63 14.63
CA ASP A 224 7.97 10.08 14.79
C ASP A 224 6.57 10.69 14.74
N ILE A 225 6.34 11.70 15.58
CA ILE A 225 5.13 12.54 15.61
C ILE A 225 5.56 13.98 15.69
N ARG A 226 4.99 14.82 14.81
CA ARG A 226 5.16 16.26 14.86
C ARG A 226 3.80 16.94 14.79
N VAL A 227 3.69 18.05 15.53
CA VAL A 227 2.47 18.86 15.60
C VAL A 227 2.63 20.22 14.96
N ASP A 228 3.83 20.75 14.90
CA ASP A 228 4.16 22.06 14.37
C ASP A 228 5.37 21.97 13.40
N PRO A 229 5.38 22.71 12.27
CA PRO A 229 4.34 23.60 11.74
C PRO A 229 3.19 22.89 11.02
N LYS A 230 3.36 21.63 10.64
CA LYS A 230 2.35 20.80 9.97
C LYS A 230 2.30 19.44 10.64
N PRO A 231 1.13 19.02 11.16
CA PRO A 231 1.02 17.72 11.82
C PRO A 231 1.36 16.57 10.88
N TYR A 232 2.22 15.68 11.33
CA TYR A 232 2.52 14.44 10.62
C TYR A 232 2.85 13.29 11.58
N MET A 233 2.83 12.10 11.05
CA MET A 233 3.26 10.88 11.74
C MET A 233 3.99 9.96 10.78
N ILE A 234 5.04 9.32 11.29
CA ILE A 234 5.82 8.29 10.60
C ILE A 234 5.79 7.02 11.43
N ALA A 235 5.57 5.88 10.79
CA ALA A 235 5.51 4.58 11.45
C ALA A 235 6.22 3.49 10.65
N ASN A 236 6.60 2.42 11.36
CA ASN A 236 6.94 1.13 10.78
C ASN A 236 5.75 0.20 10.95
N ILE A 237 5.49 -0.66 9.97
CA ILE A 237 4.33 -1.55 10.01
C ILE A 237 4.74 -2.92 9.48
N ASP A 238 4.51 -3.93 10.30
CA ASP A 238 4.62 -5.33 9.92
C ASP A 238 3.23 -5.88 9.58
N VAL A 239 3.13 -6.61 8.47
CA VAL A 239 1.90 -7.25 8.02
C VAL A 239 2.09 -8.75 8.07
N LEU A 240 1.22 -9.44 8.80
CA LEU A 240 1.34 -10.84 9.11
C LEU A 240 0.17 -11.66 8.53
N VAL A 241 0.49 -12.87 8.08
CA VAL A 241 -0.45 -13.95 7.83
C VAL A 241 0.06 -15.16 8.59
N ASP A 242 -0.79 -15.79 9.39
CA ASP A 242 -0.42 -16.95 10.23
C ASP A 242 0.83 -16.69 11.08
N ASP A 243 0.87 -15.55 11.77
CA ASP A 243 1.98 -15.06 12.60
C ASP A 243 3.33 -14.86 11.89
N ARG A 244 3.38 -15.05 10.59
CA ARG A 244 4.54 -14.82 9.73
C ARG A 244 4.46 -13.43 9.11
N ILE A 245 5.51 -12.61 9.23
CA ILE A 245 5.59 -11.31 8.58
C ILE A 245 5.74 -11.52 7.07
N VAL A 246 4.68 -11.32 6.31
CA VAL A 246 4.68 -11.45 4.84
C VAL A 246 5.14 -10.20 4.13
N VAL A 247 4.86 -9.03 4.71
CA VAL A 247 5.32 -7.73 4.22
C VAL A 247 5.72 -6.86 5.40
N ASP A 248 6.81 -6.11 5.27
CA ASP A 248 7.11 -5.01 6.18
C ASP A 248 7.28 -3.69 5.43
N PHE A 249 6.79 -2.64 6.05
CA PHE A 249 6.90 -1.26 5.59
C PHE A 249 7.68 -0.45 6.61
N ARG A 250 8.68 0.30 6.14
CA ARG A 250 9.48 1.20 6.98
C ARG A 250 9.29 2.62 6.50
N ASP A 251 9.15 3.52 7.48
CA ASP A 251 9.00 4.96 7.26
C ASP A 251 7.73 5.34 6.48
N VAL A 252 6.60 4.66 6.75
CA VAL A 252 5.29 5.08 6.23
C VAL A 252 4.91 6.40 6.87
N GLY A 253 4.70 7.43 6.06
CA GLY A 253 4.44 8.78 6.56
C GLY A 253 3.12 9.37 6.06
N VAL A 254 2.34 9.94 6.97
CA VAL A 254 1.12 10.69 6.69
C VAL A 254 1.17 12.05 7.36
N ARG A 255 0.74 13.08 6.67
CA ARG A 255 0.63 14.46 7.17
C ARG A 255 -0.79 15.01 7.00
N LEU A 256 -1.12 16.01 7.80
CA LEU A 256 -2.34 16.80 7.63
C LEU A 256 -2.04 18.08 6.85
N VAL A 257 -2.72 18.28 5.74
CA VAL A 257 -2.52 19.43 4.86
C VAL A 257 -3.83 20.20 4.73
N LYS A 258 -3.81 21.50 5.06
CA LYS A 258 -4.96 22.36 4.84
C LYS A 258 -5.24 22.47 3.35
N LYS A 259 -6.52 22.45 2.96
CA LYS A 259 -6.90 22.60 1.54
C LYS A 259 -6.46 23.93 0.94
N SER A 260 -6.35 24.99 1.75
CA SER A 260 -5.81 26.28 1.33
C SER A 260 -4.32 26.24 1.01
N ASP A 261 -3.58 25.31 1.64
CA ASP A 261 -2.13 25.15 1.45
C ASP A 261 -1.81 24.13 0.33
N LYS A 262 -2.84 23.51 -0.24
CA LYS A 262 -2.66 22.73 -1.47
C LYS A 262 -2.24 23.74 -2.53
N GLU A 263 -1.00 23.59 -2.99
CA GLU A 263 -0.65 24.17 -4.26
C GLU A 263 -1.73 23.74 -5.25
N ILE A 264 -2.44 24.71 -5.80
CA ILE A 264 -3.34 24.45 -6.93
C ILE A 264 -2.38 24.01 -8.01
N HIS A 265 -2.14 22.70 -8.07
CA HIS A 265 -1.53 22.12 -9.25
C HIS A 265 -2.47 22.58 -10.37
N GLN A 266 -2.05 23.59 -11.11
CA GLN A 266 -2.75 24.00 -12.33
C GLN A 266 -3.07 22.67 -12.99
N GLN A 267 -4.34 22.45 -13.33
CA GLN A 267 -4.72 21.29 -14.10
C GLN A 267 -3.82 21.33 -15.31
N ILE A 268 -2.72 20.60 -15.25
CA ILE A 268 -1.83 20.44 -16.40
C ILE A 268 -2.76 19.81 -17.42
N PRO A 269 -3.09 20.49 -18.54
CA PRO A 269 -3.90 19.87 -19.54
C PRO A 269 -3.19 18.57 -19.86
N LEU A 270 -3.84 17.44 -19.60
CA LEU A 270 -3.35 16.14 -20.05
C LEU A 270 -3.17 16.26 -21.56
N GLN A 271 -1.99 16.67 -21.98
CA GLN A 271 -1.55 16.45 -23.36
C GLN A 271 -1.33 14.94 -23.46
N VAL A 272 -2.46 14.24 -23.56
CA VAL A 272 -2.42 12.85 -23.98
C VAL A 272 -1.67 12.93 -25.30
N ALA A 273 -0.53 12.25 -25.38
CA ALA A 273 0.19 12.08 -26.64
C ALA A 273 -0.71 11.26 -27.59
N THR A 274 -1.73 11.93 -28.14
CA THR A 274 -2.83 11.34 -28.90
C THR A 274 -2.39 10.82 -30.25
N ASN A 275 -1.17 11.19 -30.71
CA ASN A 275 -0.68 10.90 -32.03
C ASN A 275 0.40 9.81 -32.11
N LEU A 276 0.85 9.24 -30.99
CA LEU A 276 1.79 8.12 -31.00
C LEU A 276 1.01 6.81 -31.14
N LYS A 277 1.32 6.03 -32.17
CA LYS A 277 0.84 4.66 -32.30
C LYS A 277 1.48 3.85 -31.16
N PRO A 278 0.71 3.32 -30.20
CA PRO A 278 1.29 2.57 -29.11
C PRO A 278 1.87 1.23 -29.60
N ALA A 279 2.89 0.73 -28.89
CA ALA A 279 3.41 -0.63 -29.10
C ALA A 279 2.33 -1.67 -28.78
N PHE A 280 1.54 -1.42 -27.72
CA PHE A 280 0.36 -2.21 -27.37
C PHE A 280 -0.80 -1.27 -27.03
N ASP A 281 -1.89 -1.41 -27.76
CA ASP A 281 -3.12 -0.64 -27.54
C ASP A 281 -3.94 -1.22 -26.36
N GLU A 282 -5.07 -0.59 -26.06
CA GLU A 282 -5.95 -1.02 -24.97
C GLU A 282 -6.48 -2.43 -25.16
N VAL A 283 -6.76 -2.84 -26.39
CA VAL A 283 -7.24 -4.20 -26.71
C VAL A 283 -6.15 -5.22 -26.45
N ALA A 284 -4.92 -4.94 -26.83
CA ALA A 284 -3.77 -5.80 -26.55
C ALA A 284 -3.51 -5.92 -25.04
N VAL A 285 -3.54 -4.79 -24.30
CA VAL A 285 -3.38 -4.78 -22.84
C VAL A 285 -4.50 -5.55 -22.15
N GLN A 286 -5.76 -5.42 -22.61
CA GLN A 286 -6.88 -6.19 -22.08
C GLN A 286 -6.69 -7.69 -22.33
N ASN A 287 -6.26 -8.08 -23.54
CA ASN A 287 -5.98 -9.49 -23.83
C ASN A 287 -4.87 -10.06 -22.95
N PHE A 288 -3.89 -9.24 -22.57
CA PHE A 288 -2.86 -9.69 -21.63
C PHE A 288 -3.39 -9.74 -20.18
N ALA A 289 -4.35 -8.92 -19.81
CA ALA A 289 -4.90 -8.94 -18.46
C ALA A 289 -5.75 -10.22 -18.19
N ASP A 290 -6.72 -10.51 -19.05
CA ASP A 290 -7.70 -11.59 -18.81
C ASP A 290 -8.12 -12.37 -20.09
N GLY A 291 -7.56 -12.03 -21.24
CA GLY A 291 -7.85 -12.68 -22.50
C GLY A 291 -6.75 -13.64 -23.00
N SER A 292 -6.47 -13.59 -24.30
CA SER A 292 -5.45 -14.43 -24.98
C SER A 292 -4.09 -13.73 -25.02
N VAL A 293 -3.06 -14.39 -24.50
CA VAL A 293 -1.66 -13.94 -24.58
C VAL A 293 -1.20 -13.85 -26.03
N ALA A 294 -1.64 -14.80 -26.87
CA ALA A 294 -1.34 -14.79 -28.30
C ALA A 294 -1.94 -13.57 -29.01
N LYS A 295 -3.13 -13.12 -28.64
CA LYS A 295 -3.72 -11.90 -29.19
C LYS A 295 -2.97 -10.62 -28.78
N CYS A 296 -2.27 -10.64 -27.65
CA CYS A 296 -1.42 -9.52 -27.23
C CYS A 296 -0.05 -9.55 -27.92
N PHE A 297 0.66 -10.68 -27.86
CA PHE A 297 2.07 -10.79 -28.23
C PHE A 297 2.34 -11.53 -29.54
N GLY A 298 1.30 -12.07 -30.19
CA GLY A 298 1.36 -12.81 -31.44
C GLY A 298 1.33 -14.33 -31.27
N GLU A 299 1.07 -15.07 -32.35
CA GLU A 299 0.79 -16.52 -32.37
C GLU A 299 1.88 -17.39 -31.73
N LYS A 300 3.13 -16.95 -31.71
CA LYS A 300 4.22 -17.68 -31.04
C LYS A 300 3.98 -17.89 -29.53
N TYR A 301 3.09 -17.07 -28.95
CA TYR A 301 2.71 -17.15 -27.54
C TYR A 301 1.43 -17.98 -27.28
N ALA A 302 0.80 -18.54 -28.32
CA ALA A 302 -0.40 -19.38 -28.17
C ALA A 302 -0.24 -20.56 -27.16
N PRO A 303 0.92 -21.20 -27.00
CA PRO A 303 1.12 -22.22 -25.99
C PRO A 303 0.92 -21.73 -24.55
N PHE A 304 1.06 -20.43 -24.29
CA PHE A 304 0.81 -19.86 -22.97
C PHE A 304 -0.67 -19.79 -22.61
N ASP A 305 -1.55 -19.65 -23.61
CA ASP A 305 -3.01 -19.63 -23.39
C ASP A 305 -3.53 -21.00 -22.90
N ALA A 306 -2.83 -22.08 -23.22
CA ALA A 306 -3.18 -23.45 -22.80
C ALA A 306 -2.68 -23.82 -21.40
N ARG A 307 -1.85 -22.98 -20.78
CA ARG A 307 -1.32 -23.24 -19.44
C ARG A 307 -2.39 -23.01 -18.37
N PRO A 308 -2.35 -23.75 -17.23
CA PRO A 308 -3.28 -23.53 -16.11
C PRO A 308 -3.25 -22.10 -15.60
N PHE A 309 -2.05 -21.53 -15.51
CA PHE A 309 -1.82 -20.12 -15.18
C PHE A 309 -0.67 -19.56 -16.01
N THR A 310 -0.69 -18.27 -16.22
CA THR A 310 0.31 -17.51 -16.97
C THR A 310 0.34 -16.11 -16.36
N GLN A 311 1.52 -15.50 -16.34
CA GLN A 311 1.69 -14.12 -15.86
C GLN A 311 0.73 -13.18 -16.58
N ARG A 312 0.06 -12.33 -15.82
CA ARG A 312 -0.98 -11.41 -16.30
C ARG A 312 -0.79 -10.02 -15.70
N ASN A 313 -1.34 -9.02 -16.36
CA ASN A 313 -1.58 -7.73 -15.72
C ASN A 313 -2.83 -7.80 -14.85
N PRO A 314 -2.95 -6.92 -13.84
CA PRO A 314 -4.20 -6.73 -13.12
C PRO A 314 -5.35 -6.41 -14.08
N CYS A 315 -6.54 -6.91 -13.77
CA CYS A 315 -7.74 -6.72 -14.56
C CYS A 315 -8.86 -6.04 -13.77
N LEU A 316 -10.03 -5.85 -14.37
CA LEU A 316 -11.21 -5.25 -13.75
C LEU A 316 -10.88 -3.93 -13.02
N ASP A 317 -11.27 -3.82 -11.75
CA ASP A 317 -11.13 -2.59 -10.94
C ASP A 317 -9.67 -2.24 -10.58
N LEU A 318 -8.71 -3.15 -10.80
CA LEU A 318 -7.28 -2.90 -10.65
C LEU A 318 -6.53 -2.72 -11.98
N LYS A 319 -7.25 -2.64 -13.10
CA LYS A 319 -6.63 -2.34 -14.40
C LYS A 319 -6.23 -0.87 -14.49
N LEU A 320 -5.01 -0.55 -14.13
CA LEU A 320 -4.47 0.82 -14.17
C LEU A 320 -3.72 1.13 -15.48
N LEU A 321 -3.37 0.09 -16.25
CA LEU A 321 -2.65 0.24 -17.52
C LEU A 321 -3.64 0.18 -18.68
N THR A 322 -3.67 1.22 -19.52
CA THR A 322 -4.54 1.28 -20.70
C THR A 322 -3.80 0.99 -22.00
N ARG A 323 -2.54 1.37 -22.12
CA ARG A 323 -1.71 1.13 -23.30
C ARG A 323 -0.23 1.19 -22.96
N VAL A 324 0.60 0.57 -23.78
CA VAL A 324 2.06 0.66 -23.72
C VAL A 324 2.53 1.44 -24.94
N LEU A 325 3.18 2.57 -24.73
CA LEU A 325 3.60 3.46 -25.81
C LEU A 325 4.82 2.90 -26.53
N GLU A 326 5.81 2.46 -25.77
CA GLU A 326 7.07 1.96 -26.30
C GLU A 326 7.60 0.80 -25.46
N VAL A 327 8.28 -0.12 -26.10
CA VAL A 327 9.09 -1.16 -25.48
C VAL A 327 10.45 -1.14 -26.18
N SER A 328 11.48 -0.79 -25.44
CA SER A 328 12.86 -0.83 -25.92
C SER A 328 13.58 -2.06 -25.39
N GLY A 329 14.60 -2.52 -26.13
CA GLY A 329 15.36 -3.73 -25.83
C GLY A 329 15.09 -4.88 -26.80
N ALA A 330 15.91 -5.91 -26.74
CA ALA A 330 15.80 -7.09 -27.58
C ALA A 330 15.15 -8.25 -26.83
N PRO A 331 13.99 -8.78 -27.27
CA PRO A 331 13.36 -9.92 -26.61
C PRO A 331 14.31 -11.12 -26.50
N GLY A 332 14.38 -11.75 -25.31
CA GLY A 332 15.19 -12.94 -25.07
C GLY A 332 16.70 -12.70 -24.97
N LYS A 333 17.15 -11.46 -24.87
CA LYS A 333 18.52 -11.13 -24.47
C LYS A 333 18.48 -10.67 -23.01
N PHE A 334 18.97 -11.52 -22.14
CA PHE A 334 19.18 -11.30 -20.71
C PHE A 334 20.64 -11.02 -20.44
#